data_5831dac9ec6c1ad12a8bf80d537f8135
#
_entry.id   5831dac9ec6c1ad12a8bf80d537f8135
#
_cell.length_a   1.000
_cell.length_b   1.000
_cell.length_c   1.000
_cell.angle_alpha   90.00
_cell.angle_beta   90.00
_cell.angle_gamma   90.00
#
_symmetry.space_group_name_H-M   'P 1'
#
loop_
_entity.id
_entity.type
_entity.pdbx_description
1 polymer ?
#
loop_
_entity_poly.entity_id
_entity_poly.type
_entity_poly.pdbx_seq_one_letter_code
_entity_poly.pdbx_strand_id
1 'polypeptide(L)'
;MSQTEPTLIRIFDTTLRDGEQSPGATMSSHEKLEVGRALSRLGVDIIEAGFPCASPDDWKAVKTLAEQIGREPMPGRPQATPPTICGLARAAVKDIELCATAVKPALFPRIHTFLATSPIHREHKLRMSRAQVLERIAAMVAFAREKCEDIEFSCEDAARTEPDFLVEAVAAAIAAGASTINIPDTVGFTTPDEYGEIIENLVRNVPGIEKIILSVHCHNDLGLATANTLAGLRAGARQAEVTINGIGERAGNTSLEEVVMAMKVRPDLYGMTSHVDTTQLIRTSRFVSQTTGMVVQPNKAIVGSNAFAHEAGIHQDGVLKHAATYEIMRPEMVGLAQSNLILGKHSGRHAFQVRLEELGHPLVGEALDKAFARFKELADRKKTVNNADILTVLTSDVSDDAAYFTLDGLQVACGSMGMP
;
A
#
# COMPACT_ATOMS: atom_id res chain seq x y z
N MET A 1 28.78 12.79 15.11
CA MET A 1 27.64 13.40 14.43
C MET A 1 26.45 13.20 15.34
N SER A 2 25.81 14.27 15.84
CA SER A 2 24.59 14.15 16.64
C SER A 2 23.53 13.48 15.76
N GLN A 3 23.01 12.32 16.17
CA GLN A 3 21.87 11.73 15.52
C GLN A 3 20.70 12.67 15.78
N THR A 4 20.30 13.44 14.78
CA THR A 4 19.02 14.15 14.81
C THR A 4 17.93 13.08 14.85
N GLU A 5 16.92 13.24 15.70
CA GLU A 5 15.77 12.34 15.73
C GLU A 5 15.13 12.26 14.33
N PRO A 6 14.73 11.06 13.89
CA PRO A 6 14.12 10.90 12.58
C PRO A 6 12.81 11.69 12.48
N THR A 7 12.59 12.31 11.33
CA THR A 7 11.36 13.07 11.06
C THR A 7 10.17 12.11 10.95
N LEU A 8 9.15 12.35 11.77
CA LEU A 8 7.91 11.57 11.70
C LEU A 8 7.11 11.93 10.45
N ILE A 9 6.78 10.93 9.64
CA ILE A 9 5.84 11.02 8.51
C ILE A 9 4.51 10.39 8.93
N ARG A 10 3.44 11.15 8.81
CA ARG A 10 2.08 10.65 9.03
C ARG A 10 1.64 9.80 7.84
N ILE A 11 1.08 8.65 8.12
CA ILE A 11 0.52 7.77 7.10
C ILE A 11 -0.99 7.94 7.09
N PHE A 12 -1.47 8.49 5.98
CA PHE A 12 -2.89 8.62 5.65
C PHE A 12 -3.27 7.48 4.70
N ASP A 13 -4.06 6.55 5.19
CA ASP A 13 -4.52 5.42 4.37
C ASP A 13 -5.89 5.72 3.76
N THR A 14 -5.96 5.68 2.43
CA THR A 14 -7.17 5.87 1.65
C THR A 14 -7.67 4.59 0.96
N THR A 15 -7.28 3.41 1.47
CA THR A 15 -7.73 2.11 0.95
C THR A 15 -9.26 2.01 0.91
N LEU A 16 -9.95 2.54 1.94
CA LEU A 16 -11.41 2.49 2.09
C LEU A 16 -12.17 3.57 1.30
N ARG A 17 -11.47 4.50 0.64
CA ARG A 17 -12.06 5.53 -0.21
C ARG A 17 -11.53 5.45 -1.64
N ASP A 18 -10.28 5.88 -1.90
CA ASP A 18 -9.69 5.87 -3.24
C ASP A 18 -9.34 4.45 -3.70
N GLY A 19 -8.84 3.64 -2.78
CA GLY A 19 -8.58 2.22 -3.04
C GLY A 19 -9.83 1.47 -3.49
N GLU A 20 -10.96 1.69 -2.82
CA GLU A 20 -12.25 1.08 -3.16
C GLU A 20 -12.81 1.56 -4.51
N GLN A 21 -12.40 2.73 -4.99
CA GLN A 21 -12.82 3.24 -6.28
C GLN A 21 -12.19 2.48 -7.45
N SER A 22 -11.24 1.59 -7.19
CA SER A 22 -10.74 0.63 -8.19
C SER A 22 -11.87 -0.24 -8.71
N PRO A 23 -12.05 -0.37 -10.05
CA PRO A 23 -13.09 -1.23 -10.60
C PRO A 23 -13.00 -2.67 -10.06
N GLY A 24 -14.07 -3.12 -9.42
CA GLY A 24 -14.16 -4.46 -8.82
C GLY A 24 -13.70 -4.57 -7.36
N ALA A 25 -13.23 -3.48 -6.74
CA ALA A 25 -12.74 -3.48 -5.35
C ALA A 25 -13.80 -3.04 -4.31
N THR A 26 -15.05 -2.86 -4.71
CA THR A 26 -16.13 -2.39 -3.82
C THR A 26 -16.28 -3.32 -2.60
N MET A 27 -16.39 -2.70 -1.44
CA MET A 27 -16.54 -3.39 -0.14
C MET A 27 -17.90 -3.07 0.49
N SER A 28 -18.48 -4.05 1.15
CA SER A 28 -19.64 -3.84 2.02
C SER A 28 -19.23 -3.05 3.28
N SER A 29 -20.22 -2.42 3.97
CA SER A 29 -19.97 -1.71 5.23
C SER A 29 -19.28 -2.60 6.29
N HIS A 30 -19.55 -3.90 6.31
CA HIS A 30 -18.92 -4.86 7.23
C HIS A 30 -17.44 -5.08 6.85
N GLU A 31 -17.15 -5.29 5.58
CA GLU A 31 -15.78 -5.45 5.08
C GLU A 31 -14.94 -4.19 5.31
N LYS A 32 -15.51 -3.00 5.07
CA LYS A 32 -14.86 -1.71 5.40
C LYS A 32 -14.47 -1.65 6.87
N LEU A 33 -15.35 -2.09 7.77
CA LEU A 33 -15.07 -2.09 9.21
C LEU A 33 -13.90 -3.04 9.55
N GLU A 34 -13.87 -4.25 8.98
CA GLU A 34 -12.78 -5.20 9.24
C GLU A 34 -11.43 -4.73 8.65
N VAL A 35 -11.44 -4.14 7.45
CA VAL A 35 -10.24 -3.51 6.88
C VAL A 35 -9.81 -2.33 7.74
N GLY A 36 -10.73 -1.47 8.19
CA GLY A 36 -10.42 -0.38 9.11
C GLY A 36 -9.79 -0.85 10.42
N ARG A 37 -10.24 -1.99 10.98
CA ARG A 37 -9.61 -2.62 12.14
C ARG A 37 -8.18 -3.08 11.85
N ALA A 38 -7.94 -3.65 10.67
CA ALA A 38 -6.61 -4.07 10.24
C ALA A 38 -5.68 -2.85 10.08
N LEU A 39 -6.15 -1.78 9.45
CA LEU A 39 -5.41 -0.51 9.29
C LEU A 39 -5.08 0.13 10.65
N SER A 40 -6.02 0.12 11.59
CA SER A 40 -5.78 0.63 12.94
C SER A 40 -4.68 -0.17 13.65
N ARG A 41 -4.70 -1.52 13.58
CA ARG A 41 -3.65 -2.38 14.16
C ARG A 41 -2.29 -2.21 13.45
N LEU A 42 -2.31 -1.98 12.14
CA LEU A 42 -1.11 -1.68 11.36
C LEU A 42 -0.43 -0.40 11.84
N GLY A 43 -1.19 0.53 12.45
CA GLY A 43 -0.65 1.76 13.01
C GLY A 43 -0.69 2.94 12.07
N VAL A 44 -1.58 2.97 11.07
CA VAL A 44 -1.77 4.19 10.26
C VAL A 44 -2.29 5.34 11.13
N ASP A 45 -1.90 6.56 10.81
CA ASP A 45 -2.26 7.74 11.60
C ASP A 45 -3.67 8.21 11.28
N ILE A 46 -4.05 8.19 10.00
CA ILE A 46 -5.34 8.62 9.50
C ILE A 46 -5.94 7.51 8.63
N ILE A 47 -7.23 7.24 8.79
CA ILE A 47 -8.03 6.35 7.93
C ILE A 47 -9.07 7.18 7.20
N GLU A 48 -8.97 7.32 5.88
CA GLU A 48 -10.02 7.89 5.07
C GLU A 48 -11.09 6.83 4.83
N ALA A 49 -12.16 6.93 5.60
CA ALA A 49 -13.14 5.87 5.77
C ALA A 49 -14.14 5.73 4.61
N GLY A 50 -14.23 6.74 3.74
CA GLY A 50 -15.13 6.74 2.59
C GLY A 50 -15.58 8.14 2.17
N PHE A 51 -16.60 8.16 1.30
CA PHE A 51 -17.24 9.39 0.80
C PHE A 51 -18.71 9.44 1.23
N PRO A 52 -19.03 10.02 2.41
CA PRO A 52 -20.36 10.01 3.01
C PRO A 52 -21.50 10.52 2.11
N CYS A 53 -21.18 11.35 1.13
CA CYS A 53 -22.17 11.90 0.20
C CYS A 53 -22.45 10.97 -1.02
N ALA A 54 -21.67 9.91 -1.21
CA ALA A 54 -21.83 8.99 -2.34
C ALA A 54 -23.13 8.17 -2.21
N SER A 55 -23.41 7.65 -1.01
CA SER A 55 -24.62 6.88 -0.73
C SER A 55 -24.95 6.88 0.79
N PRO A 56 -26.21 6.52 1.16
CA PRO A 56 -26.55 6.31 2.57
C PRO A 56 -25.73 5.22 3.25
N ASP A 57 -25.29 4.19 2.51
CA ASP A 57 -24.46 3.11 3.04
C ASP A 57 -23.04 3.59 3.31
N ASP A 58 -22.44 4.39 2.43
CA ASP A 58 -21.15 5.03 2.66
C ASP A 58 -21.17 5.94 3.88
N TRP A 59 -22.23 6.77 4.03
CA TRP A 59 -22.38 7.56 5.24
C TRP A 59 -22.42 6.70 6.50
N LYS A 60 -23.18 5.60 6.47
CA LYS A 60 -23.28 4.66 7.60
C LYS A 60 -21.95 3.96 7.86
N ALA A 61 -21.22 3.55 6.82
CA ALA A 61 -19.91 2.92 6.93
C ALA A 61 -18.92 3.86 7.63
N VAL A 62 -18.79 5.10 7.16
CA VAL A 62 -17.90 6.12 7.76
C VAL A 62 -18.27 6.35 9.23
N LYS A 63 -19.56 6.51 9.53
CA LYS A 63 -20.05 6.69 10.90
C LYS A 63 -19.71 5.48 11.79
N THR A 64 -19.88 4.27 11.29
CA THR A 64 -19.57 3.05 12.02
C THR A 64 -18.07 2.95 12.33
N LEU A 65 -17.19 3.29 11.37
CA LEU A 65 -15.75 3.37 11.62
C LEU A 65 -15.43 4.43 12.68
N ALA A 66 -16.04 5.60 12.60
CA ALA A 66 -15.85 6.67 13.58
C ALA A 66 -16.26 6.23 15.00
N GLU A 67 -17.36 5.49 15.14
CA GLU A 67 -17.86 4.97 16.40
C GLU A 67 -17.03 3.83 16.97
N GLN A 68 -16.57 2.88 16.13
CA GLN A 68 -15.96 1.64 16.59
C GLN A 68 -14.43 1.64 16.59
N ILE A 69 -13.80 2.46 15.76
CA ILE A 69 -12.34 2.51 15.61
C ILE A 69 -11.78 3.86 16.03
N GLY A 70 -12.55 4.93 15.83
CA GLY A 70 -12.09 6.29 16.04
C GLY A 70 -12.22 6.81 17.48
N ARG A 71 -12.74 6.03 18.43
CA ARG A 71 -12.95 6.49 19.84
C ARG A 71 -11.82 6.11 20.76
N GLU A 72 -11.35 4.88 20.66
CA GLU A 72 -10.34 4.31 21.54
C GLU A 72 -9.31 3.54 20.71
N PRO A 73 -8.05 3.46 21.19
CA PRO A 73 -7.05 2.67 20.50
C PRO A 73 -7.43 1.19 20.56
N MET A 74 -7.39 0.55 19.39
CA MET A 74 -7.69 -0.88 19.30
C MET A 74 -6.55 -1.73 19.91
N PRO A 75 -6.89 -2.90 20.48
CA PRO A 75 -5.86 -3.85 20.91
C PRO A 75 -4.90 -4.21 19.76
N GLY A 76 -3.61 -4.10 20.03
CA GLY A 76 -2.54 -4.33 19.06
C GLY A 76 -2.18 -3.13 18.20
N ARG A 77 -2.80 -1.97 18.38
CA ARG A 77 -2.36 -0.71 17.76
C ARG A 77 -1.08 -0.20 18.43
N PRO A 78 -0.05 0.24 17.65
CA PRO A 78 1.20 0.75 18.22
C PRO A 78 1.04 2.05 19.01
N GLN A 79 0.14 2.95 18.57
CA GLN A 79 -0.09 4.23 19.23
C GLN A 79 -1.09 4.08 20.40
N ALA A 80 -0.91 4.90 21.43
CA ALA A 80 -1.81 4.98 22.58
C ALA A 80 -3.15 5.70 22.29
N THR A 81 -3.29 6.31 21.12
CA THR A 81 -4.48 7.02 20.66
C THR A 81 -5.12 6.30 19.48
N PRO A 82 -6.45 6.42 19.27
CA PRO A 82 -7.08 5.92 18.05
C PRO A 82 -6.59 6.67 16.82
N PRO A 83 -6.79 6.12 15.60
CA PRO A 83 -6.50 6.85 14.38
C PRO A 83 -7.47 8.02 14.21
N THR A 84 -7.05 9.04 13.48
CA THR A 84 -7.96 10.04 12.93
C THR A 84 -8.88 9.38 11.92
N ILE A 85 -10.19 9.61 12.03
CA ILE A 85 -11.17 9.16 11.02
C ILE A 85 -11.52 10.32 10.12
N CYS A 86 -11.17 10.16 8.85
CA CYS A 86 -11.38 11.14 7.80
C CYS A 86 -12.53 10.73 6.89
N GLY A 87 -13.29 11.69 6.41
CA GLY A 87 -14.27 11.49 5.35
C GLY A 87 -14.07 12.51 4.23
N LEU A 88 -14.29 12.07 2.99
CA LEU A 88 -14.20 12.93 1.81
C LEU A 88 -15.49 13.73 1.63
N ALA A 89 -15.37 15.00 1.21
CA ALA A 89 -16.46 15.88 0.83
C ALA A 89 -16.07 16.77 -0.35
N ARG A 90 -16.92 16.91 -1.36
CA ARG A 90 -16.73 17.94 -2.36
C ARG A 90 -16.85 19.33 -1.70
N ALA A 91 -16.23 20.34 -2.30
CA ALA A 91 -16.35 21.74 -1.86
C ALA A 91 -17.78 22.28 -2.06
N ALA A 92 -18.73 21.73 -1.30
CA ALA A 92 -20.15 22.03 -1.32
C ALA A 92 -20.76 21.86 0.08
N VAL A 93 -21.62 22.79 0.49
CA VAL A 93 -22.23 22.81 1.83
C VAL A 93 -22.84 21.48 2.23
N LYS A 94 -23.69 20.90 1.39
CA LYS A 94 -24.37 19.63 1.67
C LYS A 94 -23.40 18.47 1.92
N ASP A 95 -22.33 18.38 1.12
CA ASP A 95 -21.35 17.29 1.24
C ASP A 95 -20.55 17.42 2.54
N ILE A 96 -20.13 18.64 2.86
CA ILE A 96 -19.38 18.95 4.09
C ILE A 96 -20.25 18.67 5.33
N GLU A 97 -21.53 19.03 5.32
CA GLU A 97 -22.44 18.73 6.44
C GLU A 97 -22.65 17.23 6.64
N LEU A 98 -22.86 16.47 5.56
CA LEU A 98 -23.00 15.02 5.65
C LEU A 98 -21.71 14.38 6.16
N CYS A 99 -20.55 14.79 5.65
CA CYS A 99 -19.26 14.32 6.11
C CYS A 99 -19.04 14.62 7.59
N ALA A 100 -19.27 15.86 8.01
CA ALA A 100 -19.14 16.27 9.41
C ALA A 100 -19.98 15.39 10.34
N THR A 101 -21.23 15.09 9.98
CA THR A 101 -22.09 14.23 10.81
C THR A 101 -21.58 12.78 10.88
N ALA A 102 -20.96 12.27 9.81
CA ALA A 102 -20.45 10.91 9.76
C ALA A 102 -19.18 10.75 10.62
N VAL A 103 -18.23 11.69 10.54
CA VAL A 103 -16.94 11.59 11.27
C VAL A 103 -17.05 12.05 12.73
N LYS A 104 -18.07 12.81 13.09
CA LYS A 104 -18.27 13.40 14.43
C LYS A 104 -18.08 12.45 15.62
N PRO A 105 -18.47 11.16 15.57
CA PRO A 105 -18.29 10.25 16.69
C PRO A 105 -16.83 9.94 17.03
N ALA A 106 -15.89 10.14 16.13
CA ALA A 106 -14.47 9.88 16.37
C ALA A 106 -13.88 10.88 17.39
N LEU A 107 -12.86 10.45 18.12
CA LEU A 107 -12.09 11.32 19.01
C LEU A 107 -11.31 12.38 18.24
N PHE A 108 -10.79 11.98 17.07
CA PHE A 108 -10.07 12.83 16.13
C PHE A 108 -10.77 12.78 14.76
N PRO A 109 -11.85 13.56 14.57
CA PRO A 109 -12.52 13.64 13.28
C PRO A 109 -11.74 14.54 12.31
N ARG A 110 -11.73 14.22 11.01
CA ARG A 110 -11.21 15.07 9.94
C ARG A 110 -12.19 15.14 8.79
N ILE A 111 -12.35 16.32 8.21
CA ILE A 111 -13.03 16.53 6.93
C ILE A 111 -11.96 16.76 5.87
N HIS A 112 -11.96 15.92 4.83
CA HIS A 112 -11.15 16.11 3.64
C HIS A 112 -12.03 16.71 2.54
N THR A 113 -11.76 17.94 2.12
CA THR A 113 -12.48 18.57 1.01
C THR A 113 -11.52 18.93 -0.11
N PHE A 114 -12.03 19.03 -1.34
CA PHE A 114 -11.18 19.24 -2.51
C PHE A 114 -11.87 20.11 -3.56
N LEU A 115 -11.05 20.80 -4.33
CA LEU A 115 -11.49 21.50 -5.54
C LEU A 115 -10.35 21.45 -6.57
N ALA A 116 -10.70 21.21 -7.84
CA ALA A 116 -9.71 21.16 -8.90
C ALA A 116 -9.15 22.55 -9.22
N THR A 117 -7.83 22.60 -9.43
CA THR A 117 -7.10 23.85 -9.66
C THR A 117 -6.49 23.96 -11.06
N SER A 118 -6.29 22.84 -11.77
CA SER A 118 -5.67 22.85 -13.10
C SER A 118 -6.54 23.54 -14.19
N PRO A 119 -5.91 24.09 -15.24
CA PRO A 119 -6.62 24.75 -16.34
C PRO A 119 -7.68 23.86 -16.97
N ILE A 120 -7.33 22.60 -17.25
CA ILE A 120 -8.24 21.66 -17.91
C ILE A 120 -9.50 21.39 -17.07
N HIS A 121 -9.36 21.30 -15.74
CA HIS A 121 -10.51 21.12 -14.87
C HIS A 121 -11.31 22.41 -14.68
N ARG A 122 -10.65 23.55 -14.59
CA ARG A 122 -11.34 24.86 -14.48
C ARG A 122 -12.18 25.15 -15.71
N GLU A 123 -11.66 24.86 -16.91
CA GLU A 123 -12.36 25.13 -18.18
C GLU A 123 -13.48 24.13 -18.47
N HIS A 124 -13.19 22.84 -18.38
CA HIS A 124 -14.09 21.80 -18.87
C HIS A 124 -15.02 21.21 -17.79
N LYS A 125 -14.53 21.04 -16.56
CA LYS A 125 -15.28 20.41 -15.45
C LYS A 125 -16.01 21.45 -14.61
N LEU A 126 -15.31 22.47 -14.11
CA LEU A 126 -15.87 23.45 -13.19
C LEU A 126 -16.50 24.67 -13.89
N ARG A 127 -15.98 25.06 -15.05
CA ARG A 127 -16.34 26.29 -15.76
C ARG A 127 -16.20 27.54 -14.88
N MET A 128 -15.04 27.62 -14.17
CA MET A 128 -14.75 28.66 -13.19
C MET A 128 -13.43 29.35 -13.54
N SER A 129 -13.42 30.69 -13.38
CA SER A 129 -12.16 31.46 -13.41
C SER A 129 -11.29 31.17 -12.18
N ARG A 130 -10.00 31.55 -12.23
CA ARG A 130 -9.09 31.46 -11.06
C ARG A 130 -9.71 32.15 -9.83
N ALA A 131 -10.22 33.34 -9.96
CA ALA A 131 -10.86 34.11 -8.88
C ALA A 131 -12.04 33.36 -8.25
N GLN A 132 -12.92 32.76 -9.05
CA GLN A 132 -14.05 31.99 -8.56
C GLN A 132 -13.61 30.70 -7.84
N VAL A 133 -12.50 30.07 -8.30
CA VAL A 133 -11.92 28.91 -7.61
C VAL A 133 -11.38 29.32 -6.24
N LEU A 134 -10.61 30.40 -6.14
CA LEU A 134 -10.10 30.92 -4.86
C LEU A 134 -11.22 31.28 -3.88
N GLU A 135 -12.27 31.97 -4.36
CA GLU A 135 -13.45 32.28 -3.56
C GLU A 135 -14.13 31.01 -3.03
N ARG A 136 -14.30 30.00 -3.89
CA ARG A 136 -14.90 28.71 -3.51
C ARG A 136 -14.03 27.96 -2.50
N ILE A 137 -12.72 27.94 -2.67
CA ILE A 137 -11.77 27.34 -1.71
C ILE A 137 -11.94 28.01 -0.35
N ALA A 138 -11.83 29.33 -0.31
CA ALA A 138 -11.92 30.09 0.93
C ALA A 138 -13.27 29.87 1.65
N ALA A 139 -14.38 29.95 0.92
CA ALA A 139 -15.71 29.77 1.50
C ALA A 139 -15.94 28.35 2.04
N MET A 140 -15.55 27.31 1.29
CA MET A 140 -15.86 25.93 1.67
C MET A 140 -14.90 25.38 2.74
N VAL A 141 -13.64 25.79 2.75
CA VAL A 141 -12.70 25.46 3.82
C VAL A 141 -13.12 26.15 5.13
N ALA A 142 -13.48 27.44 5.08
CA ALA A 142 -14.01 28.15 6.26
C ALA A 142 -15.29 27.49 6.80
N PHE A 143 -16.21 27.11 5.91
CA PHE A 143 -17.44 26.41 6.29
C PHE A 143 -17.14 25.03 6.92
N ALA A 144 -16.20 24.27 6.36
CA ALA A 144 -15.76 22.99 6.94
C ALA A 144 -15.13 23.20 8.34
N ARG A 145 -14.34 24.26 8.52
CA ARG A 145 -13.70 24.61 9.78
C ARG A 145 -14.70 24.93 10.89
N GLU A 146 -15.88 25.47 10.56
CA GLU A 146 -16.98 25.63 11.52
C GLU A 146 -17.53 24.29 12.05
N LYS A 147 -17.38 23.20 11.29
CA LYS A 147 -17.92 21.88 11.63
C LYS A 147 -16.90 20.95 12.27
N CYS A 148 -15.62 21.12 11.95
CA CYS A 148 -14.52 20.25 12.38
C CYS A 148 -13.23 21.06 12.54
N GLU A 149 -12.44 20.75 13.58
CA GLU A 149 -11.17 21.45 13.78
C GLU A 149 -10.05 21.01 12.86
N ASP A 150 -10.08 19.78 12.36
CA ASP A 150 -9.05 19.24 11.47
C ASP A 150 -9.59 19.17 10.05
N ILE A 151 -9.09 20.05 9.19
CA ILE A 151 -9.52 20.16 7.79
C ILE A 151 -8.33 19.88 6.88
N GLU A 152 -8.48 18.87 6.04
CA GLU A 152 -7.59 18.64 4.91
C GLU A 152 -8.20 19.19 3.63
N PHE A 153 -7.40 19.95 2.88
CA PHE A 153 -7.80 20.47 1.57
C PHE A 153 -6.87 19.96 0.48
N SER A 154 -7.45 19.35 -0.56
CA SER A 154 -6.73 18.92 -1.77
C SER A 154 -6.94 19.87 -2.93
N CYS A 155 -5.83 20.35 -3.53
CA CYS A 155 -5.83 20.99 -4.83
C CYS A 155 -5.92 19.90 -5.92
N GLU A 156 -7.12 19.41 -6.25
CA GLU A 156 -7.27 18.34 -7.25
C GLU A 156 -6.54 18.71 -8.56
N ASP A 157 -5.74 17.76 -9.07
CA ASP A 157 -4.91 17.94 -10.25
C ASP A 157 -3.82 19.02 -10.08
N ALA A 158 -3.23 19.09 -8.88
CA ALA A 158 -2.19 20.05 -8.53
C ALA A 158 -0.96 19.95 -9.45
N ALA A 159 -0.60 18.74 -9.83
CA ALA A 159 0.55 18.47 -10.69
C ALA A 159 0.50 19.14 -12.07
N ARG A 160 -0.71 19.43 -12.57
CA ARG A 160 -0.93 20.14 -13.84
C ARG A 160 -1.45 21.57 -13.64
N THR A 161 -1.46 22.07 -12.41
CA THR A 161 -1.83 23.45 -12.09
C THR A 161 -0.64 24.37 -12.31
N GLU A 162 -0.91 25.58 -12.83
CA GLU A 162 0.13 26.60 -12.99
C GLU A 162 0.78 26.93 -11.62
N PRO A 163 2.11 26.98 -11.52
CA PRO A 163 2.81 27.12 -10.24
C PRO A 163 2.41 28.35 -9.42
N ASP A 164 2.16 29.49 -10.08
CA ASP A 164 1.71 30.73 -9.46
C ASP A 164 0.31 30.54 -8.85
N PHE A 165 -0.60 29.94 -9.60
CA PHE A 165 -1.97 29.71 -9.16
C PHE A 165 -2.06 28.64 -8.06
N LEU A 166 -1.20 27.64 -8.09
CA LEU A 166 -1.13 26.63 -7.03
C LEU A 166 -0.73 27.27 -5.69
N VAL A 167 0.25 28.19 -5.71
CA VAL A 167 0.64 28.97 -4.52
C VAL A 167 -0.54 29.80 -3.99
N GLU A 168 -1.29 30.49 -4.87
CA GLU A 168 -2.47 31.27 -4.47
C GLU A 168 -3.56 30.38 -3.88
N ALA A 169 -3.84 29.23 -4.48
CA ALA A 169 -4.86 28.28 -4.02
C ALA A 169 -4.54 27.69 -2.64
N VAL A 170 -3.28 27.28 -2.44
CA VAL A 170 -2.80 26.76 -1.16
C VAL A 170 -2.84 27.85 -0.08
N ALA A 171 -2.38 29.07 -0.39
CA ALA A 171 -2.45 30.20 0.54
C ALA A 171 -3.89 30.54 0.94
N ALA A 172 -4.83 30.51 0.00
CA ALA A 172 -6.24 30.74 0.28
C ALA A 172 -6.85 29.67 1.20
N ALA A 173 -6.50 28.41 1.01
CA ALA A 173 -6.97 27.32 1.86
C ALA A 173 -6.38 27.41 3.30
N ILE A 174 -5.11 27.75 3.44
CA ILE A 174 -4.46 27.97 4.75
C ILE A 174 -5.12 29.15 5.47
N ALA A 175 -5.32 30.27 4.78
CA ALA A 175 -5.95 31.46 5.35
C ALA A 175 -7.40 31.18 5.79
N ALA A 176 -8.11 30.27 5.12
CA ALA A 176 -9.46 29.83 5.47
C ALA A 176 -9.51 28.81 6.62
N GLY A 177 -8.34 28.30 7.09
CA GLY A 177 -8.24 27.46 8.28
C GLY A 177 -7.97 25.96 8.00
N ALA A 178 -7.48 25.59 6.81
CA ALA A 178 -7.00 24.24 6.56
C ALA A 178 -5.80 23.94 7.47
N SER A 179 -5.80 22.78 8.13
CA SER A 179 -4.73 22.26 8.98
C SER A 179 -3.76 21.38 8.20
N THR A 180 -4.24 20.80 7.09
CA THR A 180 -3.46 19.97 6.18
C THR A 180 -3.78 20.39 4.73
N ILE A 181 -2.74 20.50 3.91
CA ILE A 181 -2.87 20.73 2.47
C ILE A 181 -2.28 19.54 1.73
N ASN A 182 -3.09 18.92 0.90
CA ASN A 182 -2.68 17.80 0.09
C ASN A 182 -2.46 18.21 -1.38
N ILE A 183 -1.38 17.74 -1.96
CA ILE A 183 -0.94 18.06 -3.33
C ILE A 183 -1.01 16.79 -4.18
N PRO A 184 -2.12 16.54 -4.88
CA PRO A 184 -2.27 15.32 -5.66
C PRO A 184 -1.65 15.40 -7.06
N ASP A 185 -0.86 14.40 -7.40
CA ASP A 185 -0.60 14.01 -8.79
C ASP A 185 -1.74 13.06 -9.24
N THR A 186 -2.87 13.66 -9.53
CA THR A 186 -4.17 12.99 -9.73
C THR A 186 -4.18 12.01 -10.90
N VAL A 187 -3.34 12.23 -11.90
CA VAL A 187 -3.28 11.39 -13.11
C VAL A 187 -1.94 10.69 -13.28
N GLY A 188 -1.09 10.70 -12.25
CA GLY A 188 0.22 10.03 -12.27
C GLY A 188 1.12 10.55 -13.39
N PHE A 189 1.16 11.86 -13.57
CA PHE A 189 1.76 12.54 -14.72
C PHE A 189 3.22 12.94 -14.49
N THR A 190 3.60 13.25 -13.24
CA THR A 190 4.91 13.82 -12.92
C THR A 190 5.99 12.75 -12.78
N THR A 191 7.22 13.19 -13.00
CA THR A 191 8.44 12.49 -12.57
C THR A 191 8.81 12.85 -11.13
N PRO A 192 9.67 12.08 -10.44
CA PRO A 192 10.06 12.39 -9.06
C PRO A 192 10.71 13.78 -8.88
N ASP A 193 11.52 14.20 -9.84
CA ASP A 193 12.17 15.52 -9.76
C ASP A 193 11.13 16.64 -9.92
N GLU A 194 10.24 16.56 -10.91
CA GLU A 194 9.15 17.52 -11.10
C GLU A 194 8.24 17.60 -9.88
N TYR A 195 7.86 16.46 -9.32
CA TYR A 195 6.99 16.45 -8.15
C TYR A 195 7.68 17.01 -6.90
N GLY A 196 8.96 16.71 -6.71
CA GLY A 196 9.78 17.30 -5.67
C GLY A 196 9.86 18.83 -5.80
N GLU A 197 10.09 19.34 -7.02
CA GLU A 197 10.13 20.79 -7.31
C GLU A 197 8.80 21.48 -7.01
N ILE A 198 7.65 20.85 -7.29
CA ILE A 198 6.33 21.39 -6.93
C ILE A 198 6.24 21.60 -5.41
N ILE A 199 6.62 20.58 -4.63
CA ILE A 199 6.58 20.67 -3.17
C ILE A 199 7.56 21.71 -2.62
N GLU A 200 8.79 21.76 -3.12
CA GLU A 200 9.78 22.76 -2.74
C GLU A 200 9.32 24.20 -3.07
N ASN A 201 8.66 24.38 -4.23
CA ASN A 201 8.11 25.67 -4.62
C ASN A 201 7.04 26.14 -3.62
N LEU A 202 6.15 25.25 -3.18
CA LEU A 202 5.12 25.57 -2.18
C LEU A 202 5.76 25.90 -0.83
N VAL A 203 6.69 25.08 -0.35
CA VAL A 203 7.42 25.32 0.91
C VAL A 203 8.11 26.67 0.92
N ARG A 204 8.64 27.11 -0.23
CA ARG A 204 9.38 28.39 -0.36
C ARG A 204 8.46 29.59 -0.45
N ASN A 205 7.34 29.47 -1.16
CA ASN A 205 6.56 30.62 -1.61
C ASN A 205 5.19 30.79 -0.95
N VAL A 206 4.67 29.77 -0.23
CA VAL A 206 3.34 29.89 0.39
C VAL A 206 3.46 30.44 1.81
N PRO A 207 2.85 31.61 2.11
CA PRO A 207 2.83 32.14 3.47
C PRO A 207 2.10 31.22 4.46
N GLY A 208 2.72 30.93 5.60
CA GLY A 208 2.09 30.11 6.66
C GLY A 208 2.17 28.61 6.44
N ILE A 209 2.86 28.14 5.40
CA ILE A 209 3.03 26.71 5.10
C ILE A 209 3.66 25.94 6.26
N GLU A 210 4.52 26.61 7.05
CA GLU A 210 5.18 26.05 8.22
C GLU A 210 4.24 25.75 9.41
N LYS A 211 3.00 26.25 9.36
CA LYS A 211 1.98 26.06 10.41
C LYS A 211 1.04 24.91 10.16
N ILE A 212 1.12 24.32 8.97
CA ILE A 212 0.22 23.24 8.54
C ILE A 212 1.02 21.99 8.17
N ILE A 213 0.32 20.90 7.94
CA ILE A 213 0.91 19.67 7.41
C ILE A 213 0.77 19.70 5.89
N LEU A 214 1.91 19.62 5.20
CA LEU A 214 1.90 19.39 3.76
C LEU A 214 1.85 17.89 3.48
N SER A 215 0.86 17.47 2.71
CA SER A 215 0.57 16.08 2.34
C SER A 215 0.83 15.86 0.85
N VAL A 216 1.19 14.64 0.51
CA VAL A 216 1.42 14.19 -0.87
C VAL A 216 0.52 13.01 -1.20
N HIS A 217 -0.01 12.99 -2.43
CA HIS A 217 -0.85 11.93 -2.98
C HIS A 217 -0.47 11.70 -4.44
N CYS A 218 -0.10 10.49 -4.81
CA CYS A 218 0.34 10.20 -6.18
C CYS A 218 -0.35 8.96 -6.74
N HIS A 219 -0.87 9.08 -7.97
CA HIS A 219 -1.34 7.95 -8.77
C HIS A 219 -0.20 7.31 -9.57
N ASN A 220 -0.39 6.06 -9.98
CA ASN A 220 0.68 5.19 -10.47
C ASN A 220 0.64 4.94 -11.99
N ASP A 221 0.04 5.85 -12.76
CA ASP A 221 -0.17 5.66 -14.20
C ASP A 221 1.13 5.46 -14.98
N LEU A 222 2.20 6.12 -14.58
CA LEU A 222 3.55 5.93 -15.13
C LEU A 222 4.41 4.93 -14.32
N GLY A 223 3.87 4.30 -13.26
CA GLY A 223 4.65 3.43 -12.38
C GLY A 223 5.57 4.20 -11.42
N LEU A 224 5.32 5.48 -11.16
CA LEU A 224 6.21 6.36 -10.40
C LEU A 224 5.62 6.84 -9.06
N ALA A 225 4.42 6.40 -8.68
CA ALA A 225 3.72 6.92 -7.50
C ALA A 225 4.56 6.87 -6.22
N THR A 226 5.17 5.73 -5.90
CA THR A 226 6.03 5.59 -4.71
C THR A 226 7.26 6.50 -4.79
N ALA A 227 7.88 6.60 -5.96
CA ALA A 227 9.05 7.45 -6.17
C ALA A 227 8.70 8.95 -6.02
N ASN A 228 7.57 9.38 -6.58
CA ASN A 228 7.05 10.74 -6.47
C ASN A 228 6.72 11.07 -5.01
N THR A 229 6.02 10.19 -4.30
CA THR A 229 5.72 10.36 -2.86
C THR A 229 6.99 10.54 -2.04
N LEU A 230 7.99 9.68 -2.24
CA LEU A 230 9.28 9.78 -1.52
C LEU A 230 10.03 11.08 -1.87
N ALA A 231 9.97 11.54 -3.13
CA ALA A 231 10.52 12.82 -3.54
C ALA A 231 9.82 14.00 -2.84
N GLY A 232 8.48 13.98 -2.80
CA GLY A 232 7.70 15.01 -2.12
C GLY A 232 7.95 15.05 -0.59
N LEU A 233 8.12 13.90 0.05
CA LEU A 233 8.50 13.83 1.47
C LEU A 233 9.90 14.45 1.72
N ARG A 234 10.87 14.17 0.84
CA ARG A 234 12.19 14.77 0.91
C ARG A 234 12.16 16.28 0.69
N ALA A 235 11.27 16.74 -0.16
CA ALA A 235 11.06 18.14 -0.49
C ALA A 235 10.35 18.95 0.62
N GLY A 236 9.82 18.29 1.66
CA GLY A 236 9.26 18.99 2.82
C GLY A 236 7.86 18.55 3.26
N ALA A 237 7.20 17.64 2.55
CA ALA A 237 5.93 17.08 3.00
C ALA A 237 6.11 16.23 4.28
N ARG A 238 5.03 16.10 5.07
CA ARG A 238 5.02 15.39 6.36
C ARG A 238 3.85 14.42 6.52
N GLN A 239 3.04 14.27 5.49
CA GLN A 239 2.00 13.25 5.38
C GLN A 239 2.08 12.62 3.99
N ALA A 240 1.87 11.31 3.92
CA ALA A 240 1.73 10.56 2.67
C ALA A 240 0.35 9.90 2.63
N GLU A 241 -0.44 10.22 1.60
CA GLU A 241 -1.65 9.48 1.27
C GLU A 241 -1.27 8.25 0.44
N VAL A 242 -1.70 7.09 0.92
CA VAL A 242 -1.30 5.80 0.39
C VAL A 242 -2.45 4.80 0.47
N THR A 243 -2.32 3.69 -0.24
CA THR A 243 -3.24 2.55 -0.09
C THR A 243 -2.47 1.25 0.14
N ILE A 244 -3.10 0.31 0.83
CA ILE A 244 -2.57 -1.05 0.91
C ILE A 244 -2.52 -1.64 -0.51
N ASN A 245 -1.40 -2.26 -0.86
CA ASN A 245 -1.11 -2.84 -2.17
C ASN A 245 -1.09 -1.84 -3.33
N GLY A 246 -1.20 -0.54 -3.07
CA GLY A 246 -1.29 0.48 -4.10
C GLY A 246 -2.59 0.42 -4.90
N ILE A 247 -3.68 -0.15 -4.37
CA ILE A 247 -4.96 -0.21 -5.08
C ILE A 247 -5.56 1.18 -5.30
N GLY A 248 -6.36 1.35 -6.35
CA GLY A 248 -7.00 2.62 -6.68
C GLY A 248 -7.44 2.66 -8.13
N GLU A 249 -7.97 3.80 -8.55
CA GLU A 249 -8.39 3.96 -9.94
C GLU A 249 -7.23 3.79 -10.93
N ARG A 250 -7.51 3.33 -12.12
CA ARG A 250 -6.58 3.11 -13.24
C ARG A 250 -5.41 2.19 -12.84
N ALA A 251 -4.19 2.75 -12.69
CA ALA A 251 -3.00 1.99 -12.28
C ALA A 251 -2.78 1.97 -10.75
N GLY A 252 -3.68 2.60 -9.99
CA GLY A 252 -3.65 2.63 -8.53
C GLY A 252 -2.92 3.83 -7.94
N ASN A 253 -2.71 3.76 -6.63
CA ASN A 253 -2.10 4.78 -5.79
C ASN A 253 -0.67 4.40 -5.37
N THR A 254 -0.03 5.29 -4.66
CA THR A 254 1.19 4.98 -3.90
C THR A 254 0.93 3.82 -2.92
N SER A 255 1.81 2.84 -2.94
CA SER A 255 1.74 1.66 -2.08
C SER A 255 2.26 1.97 -0.67
N LEU A 256 1.45 1.78 0.37
CA LEU A 256 1.80 2.02 1.76
C LEU A 256 3.08 1.27 2.15
N GLU A 257 3.10 -0.02 1.88
CA GLU A 257 4.21 -0.91 2.22
C GLU A 257 5.53 -0.49 1.57
N GLU A 258 5.49 0.05 0.35
CA GLU A 258 6.69 0.49 -0.35
C GLU A 258 7.29 1.76 0.27
N VAL A 259 6.44 2.75 0.58
CA VAL A 259 6.88 4.00 1.23
C VAL A 259 7.47 3.72 2.60
N VAL A 260 6.76 2.97 3.42
CA VAL A 260 7.16 2.69 4.81
C VAL A 260 8.46 1.87 4.85
N MET A 261 8.58 0.86 3.99
CA MET A 261 9.78 0.05 3.94
C MET A 261 10.97 0.77 3.31
N ALA A 262 10.77 1.64 2.33
CA ALA A 262 11.84 2.50 1.79
C ALA A 262 12.46 3.38 2.89
N MET A 263 11.64 4.05 3.71
CA MET A 263 12.10 4.85 4.85
C MET A 263 12.83 3.99 5.89
N LYS A 264 12.30 2.80 6.19
CA LYS A 264 12.87 1.90 7.21
C LYS A 264 14.19 1.25 6.79
N VAL A 265 14.34 0.90 5.51
CA VAL A 265 15.54 0.23 4.98
C VAL A 265 16.65 1.23 4.63
N ARG A 266 16.27 2.46 4.29
CA ARG A 266 17.23 3.51 3.92
C ARG A 266 17.13 4.74 4.85
N PRO A 267 17.29 4.55 6.18
CA PRO A 267 17.31 5.66 7.13
C PRO A 267 18.46 6.65 6.87
N ASP A 268 19.54 6.19 6.28
CA ASP A 268 20.69 6.98 5.83
C ASP A 268 20.32 8.03 4.78
N LEU A 269 19.35 7.70 3.90
CA LEU A 269 18.91 8.56 2.81
C LEU A 269 17.72 9.44 3.21
N TYR A 270 16.76 8.85 3.93
CA TYR A 270 15.50 9.55 4.23
C TYR A 270 15.51 10.26 5.58
N GLY A 271 16.13 9.69 6.62
CA GLY A 271 16.08 10.26 7.98
C GLY A 271 14.63 10.38 8.51
N MET A 272 13.74 9.52 8.05
CA MET A 272 12.30 9.57 8.30
C MET A 272 11.81 8.27 8.95
N THR A 273 10.71 8.37 9.69
CA THR A 273 10.06 7.24 10.34
C THR A 273 8.54 7.38 10.27
N SER A 274 7.81 6.30 10.58
CA SER A 274 6.34 6.30 10.72
C SER A 274 5.94 5.46 11.92
N HIS A 275 4.68 5.56 12.33
CA HIS A 275 4.11 4.74 13.41
C HIS A 275 3.70 3.33 12.95
N VAL A 276 3.84 3.00 11.67
CA VAL A 276 3.41 1.72 11.10
C VAL A 276 4.23 0.56 11.67
N ASP A 277 3.53 -0.42 12.26
CA ASP A 277 4.11 -1.72 12.59
C ASP A 277 4.31 -2.55 11.33
N THR A 278 5.51 -2.51 10.77
CA THR A 278 5.83 -3.19 9.51
C THR A 278 5.66 -4.69 9.59
N THR A 279 5.69 -5.31 10.78
CA THR A 279 5.48 -6.76 10.94
C THR A 279 4.03 -7.20 10.64
N GLN A 280 3.10 -6.25 10.49
CA GLN A 280 1.72 -6.51 10.09
C GLN A 280 1.49 -6.36 8.57
N LEU A 281 2.48 -5.91 7.79
CA LEU A 281 2.31 -5.58 6.37
C LEU A 281 1.78 -6.75 5.54
N ILE A 282 2.43 -7.90 5.58
CA ILE A 282 2.02 -9.08 4.79
C ILE A 282 0.60 -9.53 5.16
N ARG A 283 0.28 -9.54 6.46
CA ARG A 283 -1.05 -9.92 6.93
C ARG A 283 -2.12 -8.97 6.42
N THR A 284 -1.88 -7.66 6.54
CA THR A 284 -2.82 -6.63 6.09
C THR A 284 -2.97 -6.65 4.57
N SER A 285 -1.87 -6.76 3.82
CA SER A 285 -1.88 -6.88 2.37
C SER A 285 -2.73 -8.05 1.88
N ARG A 286 -2.53 -9.24 2.46
CA ARG A 286 -3.32 -10.44 2.11
C ARG A 286 -4.80 -10.26 2.46
N PHE A 287 -5.09 -9.68 3.61
CA PHE A 287 -6.46 -9.45 4.03
C PHE A 287 -7.20 -8.49 3.09
N VAL A 288 -6.59 -7.36 2.73
CA VAL A 288 -7.15 -6.40 1.77
C VAL A 288 -7.33 -7.05 0.39
N SER A 289 -6.33 -7.81 -0.08
CA SER A 289 -6.43 -8.54 -1.36
C SER A 289 -7.59 -9.53 -1.38
N GLN A 290 -7.80 -10.28 -0.30
CA GLN A 290 -8.92 -11.23 -0.17
C GLN A 290 -10.28 -10.52 -0.12
N THR A 291 -10.36 -9.40 0.62
CA THR A 291 -11.60 -8.64 0.80
C THR A 291 -12.02 -7.94 -0.50
N THR A 292 -11.08 -7.34 -1.21
CA THR A 292 -11.35 -6.58 -2.44
C THR A 292 -11.35 -7.44 -3.70
N GLY A 293 -10.84 -8.67 -3.65
CA GLY A 293 -10.62 -9.50 -4.84
C GLY A 293 -9.45 -9.04 -5.73
N MET A 294 -8.76 -7.95 -5.37
CA MET A 294 -7.61 -7.42 -6.11
C MET A 294 -6.36 -8.24 -5.79
N VAL A 295 -5.97 -9.12 -6.71
CA VAL A 295 -4.85 -10.04 -6.52
C VAL A 295 -3.52 -9.31 -6.57
N VAL A 296 -2.69 -9.50 -5.54
CA VAL A 296 -1.32 -8.98 -5.49
C VAL A 296 -0.45 -9.75 -6.49
N GLN A 297 0.25 -9.03 -7.37
CA GLN A 297 1.19 -9.64 -8.29
C GLN A 297 2.31 -10.38 -7.54
N PRO A 298 2.72 -11.58 -7.97
CA PRO A 298 3.78 -12.35 -7.30
C PRO A 298 5.09 -11.57 -7.10
N ASN A 299 5.44 -10.72 -8.04
CA ASN A 299 6.65 -9.88 -8.01
C ASN A 299 6.42 -8.47 -7.43
N LYS A 300 5.27 -8.20 -6.83
CA LYS A 300 5.01 -6.91 -6.15
C LYS A 300 6.07 -6.69 -5.06
N ALA A 301 6.65 -5.51 -5.02
CA ALA A 301 7.62 -5.16 -3.99
C ALA A 301 7.02 -5.36 -2.58
N ILE A 302 7.82 -5.78 -1.64
CA ILE A 302 7.53 -5.97 -0.21
C ILE A 302 6.56 -7.12 0.08
N VAL A 303 5.40 -7.19 -0.56
CA VAL A 303 4.27 -8.07 -0.18
C VAL A 303 3.97 -9.18 -1.20
N GLY A 304 4.57 -9.14 -2.36
CA GLY A 304 4.42 -10.19 -3.37
C GLY A 304 5.00 -11.54 -2.89
N SER A 305 4.43 -12.63 -3.35
CA SER A 305 4.87 -13.98 -2.95
C SER A 305 6.34 -14.29 -3.27
N ASN A 306 6.89 -13.59 -4.27
CA ASN A 306 8.28 -13.75 -4.69
C ASN A 306 9.24 -12.72 -4.04
N ALA A 307 8.74 -11.76 -3.25
CA ALA A 307 9.57 -10.70 -2.69
C ALA A 307 10.71 -11.23 -1.77
N PHE A 308 10.52 -12.42 -1.20
CA PHE A 308 11.50 -13.12 -0.36
C PHE A 308 11.76 -14.54 -0.86
N ALA A 309 11.71 -14.76 -2.18
CA ALA A 309 11.89 -16.06 -2.80
C ALA A 309 13.12 -16.05 -3.71
N HIS A 310 13.97 -17.06 -3.57
CA HIS A 310 15.16 -17.25 -4.39
C HIS A 310 15.13 -18.63 -5.07
N GLU A 311 15.22 -18.68 -6.39
CA GLU A 311 15.28 -19.93 -7.16
C GLU A 311 16.65 -20.12 -7.84
N ALA A 312 17.29 -19.04 -8.28
CA ALA A 312 18.58 -19.12 -8.97
C ALA A 312 19.69 -19.62 -8.02
N GLY A 313 20.43 -20.66 -8.43
CA GLY A 313 21.45 -21.30 -7.62
C GLY A 313 22.53 -20.35 -7.07
N ILE A 314 22.95 -19.36 -7.87
CA ILE A 314 23.90 -18.32 -7.45
C ILE A 314 23.33 -17.48 -6.31
N HIS A 315 22.04 -17.06 -6.41
CA HIS A 315 21.38 -16.30 -5.37
C HIS A 315 21.17 -17.13 -4.10
N GLN A 316 20.70 -18.38 -4.26
CA GLN A 316 20.51 -19.31 -3.14
C GLN A 316 21.82 -19.57 -2.37
N ASP A 317 22.92 -19.83 -3.09
CA ASP A 317 24.23 -20.02 -2.45
C ASP A 317 24.72 -18.75 -1.73
N GLY A 318 24.49 -17.58 -2.32
CA GLY A 318 24.80 -16.30 -1.68
C GLY A 318 24.02 -16.08 -0.39
N VAL A 319 22.68 -16.23 -0.42
CA VAL A 319 21.79 -16.05 0.75
C VAL A 319 22.13 -17.07 1.85
N LEU A 320 22.39 -18.33 1.51
CA LEU A 320 22.79 -19.36 2.47
C LEU A 320 24.12 -19.05 3.17
N LYS A 321 25.05 -18.38 2.51
CA LYS A 321 26.30 -17.91 3.09
C LYS A 321 26.12 -16.66 3.95
N HIS A 322 25.36 -15.70 3.44
CA HIS A 322 25.04 -14.45 4.15
C HIS A 322 23.83 -13.76 3.48
N ALA A 323 22.73 -13.62 4.20
CA ALA A 323 21.46 -13.09 3.65
C ALA A 323 21.62 -11.73 2.94
N ALA A 324 22.42 -10.81 3.51
CA ALA A 324 22.65 -9.48 2.93
C ALA A 324 23.33 -9.46 1.54
N THR A 325 23.76 -10.62 1.00
CA THR A 325 24.29 -10.69 -0.37
C THR A 325 23.22 -10.37 -1.42
N TYR A 326 21.95 -10.71 -1.14
CA TYR A 326 20.82 -10.52 -2.06
C TYR A 326 19.55 -10.00 -1.38
N GLU A 327 19.56 -9.80 -0.05
CA GLU A 327 18.40 -9.29 0.70
C GLU A 327 18.75 -7.95 1.38
N ILE A 328 18.02 -6.90 1.03
CA ILE A 328 18.11 -5.56 1.66
C ILE A 328 17.23 -5.45 2.90
N MET A 329 16.34 -6.39 3.11
CA MET A 329 15.41 -6.47 4.25
C MET A 329 15.21 -7.94 4.64
N ARG A 330 14.92 -8.17 5.91
CA ARG A 330 14.65 -9.52 6.42
C ARG A 330 13.14 -9.80 6.39
N PRO A 331 12.71 -11.05 6.15
CA PRO A 331 11.30 -11.45 6.13
C PRO A 331 10.53 -11.05 7.38
N GLU A 332 11.15 -11.16 8.55
CA GLU A 332 10.53 -10.84 9.84
C GLU A 332 10.15 -9.36 9.94
N MET A 333 10.85 -8.49 9.24
CA MET A 333 10.55 -7.04 9.21
C MET A 333 9.16 -6.75 8.63
N VAL A 334 8.61 -7.65 7.83
CA VAL A 334 7.30 -7.50 7.17
C VAL A 334 6.27 -8.54 7.64
N GLY A 335 6.63 -9.38 8.62
CA GLY A 335 5.74 -10.37 9.24
C GLY A 335 5.78 -11.76 8.60
N LEU A 336 6.86 -12.11 7.89
CA LEU A 336 7.12 -13.47 7.44
C LEU A 336 8.10 -14.15 8.41
N ALA A 337 7.93 -15.45 8.62
CA ALA A 337 8.81 -16.22 9.52
C ALA A 337 10.20 -16.45 8.93
N GLN A 338 10.31 -16.60 7.61
CA GLN A 338 11.56 -16.87 6.91
C GLN A 338 11.44 -16.62 5.41
N SER A 339 12.57 -16.49 4.72
CA SER A 339 12.65 -16.49 3.26
C SER A 339 12.34 -17.87 2.69
N ASN A 340 11.75 -17.91 1.48
CA ASN A 340 11.44 -19.15 0.78
C ASN A 340 12.55 -19.49 -0.22
N LEU A 341 13.29 -20.57 0.03
CA LEU A 341 14.12 -21.20 -0.98
C LEU A 341 13.24 -22.10 -1.86
N ILE A 342 12.83 -21.57 -3.00
CA ILE A 342 12.03 -22.33 -3.97
C ILE A 342 12.98 -23.19 -4.79
N LEU A 343 12.78 -24.51 -4.74
CA LEU A 343 13.53 -25.43 -5.59
C LEU A 343 12.88 -25.56 -6.96
N GLY A 344 13.69 -25.39 -8.00
CA GLY A 344 13.27 -25.46 -9.38
C GLY A 344 14.43 -25.69 -10.35
N LYS A 345 14.17 -25.50 -11.61
CA LYS A 345 15.13 -25.72 -12.70
C LYS A 345 16.49 -25.03 -12.50
N HIS A 346 16.49 -23.84 -11.89
CA HIS A 346 17.69 -23.02 -11.72
C HIS A 346 18.39 -23.24 -10.36
N SER A 347 17.83 -24.07 -9.48
CA SER A 347 18.41 -24.32 -8.15
C SER A 347 19.73 -25.09 -8.24
N GLY A 348 20.65 -24.71 -7.36
CA GLY A 348 21.97 -25.34 -7.20
C GLY A 348 21.96 -26.55 -6.27
N ARG A 349 23.03 -27.35 -6.34
CA ARG A 349 23.21 -28.55 -5.51
C ARG A 349 23.18 -28.26 -4.00
N HIS A 350 23.76 -27.14 -3.58
CA HIS A 350 23.76 -26.72 -2.18
C HIS A 350 22.36 -26.44 -1.62
N ALA A 351 21.53 -25.71 -2.35
CA ALA A 351 20.15 -25.44 -1.94
C ALA A 351 19.31 -26.73 -1.88
N PHE A 352 19.52 -27.66 -2.80
CA PHE A 352 18.88 -28.97 -2.78
C PHE A 352 19.30 -29.78 -1.55
N GLN A 353 20.61 -29.81 -1.20
CA GLN A 353 21.14 -30.46 -0.02
C GLN A 353 20.51 -29.90 1.27
N VAL A 354 20.50 -28.57 1.43
CA VAL A 354 19.87 -27.88 2.59
C VAL A 354 18.41 -28.29 2.73
N ARG A 355 17.65 -28.30 1.62
CA ARG A 355 16.25 -28.70 1.66
C ARG A 355 16.06 -30.16 2.06
N LEU A 356 16.95 -31.06 1.65
CA LEU A 356 16.92 -32.45 2.08
C LEU A 356 17.20 -32.60 3.60
N GLU A 357 18.14 -31.82 4.12
CA GLU A 357 18.41 -31.75 5.57
C GLU A 357 17.19 -31.25 6.35
N GLU A 358 16.54 -30.19 5.89
CA GLU A 358 15.29 -29.67 6.49
C GLU A 358 14.13 -30.70 6.47
N LEU A 359 14.08 -31.55 5.43
CA LEU A 359 13.08 -32.61 5.30
C LEU A 359 13.45 -33.88 6.11
N GLY A 360 14.60 -33.90 6.80
CA GLY A 360 15.06 -35.03 7.62
C GLY A 360 15.75 -36.15 6.81
N HIS A 361 16.15 -35.86 5.56
CA HIS A 361 16.80 -36.80 4.65
C HIS A 361 18.18 -36.31 4.19
N PRO A 362 19.16 -36.11 5.11
CA PRO A 362 20.48 -35.63 4.75
C PRO A 362 21.21 -36.59 3.82
N LEU A 363 21.71 -36.12 2.70
CA LEU A 363 22.53 -36.84 1.74
C LEU A 363 23.87 -36.15 1.51
N VAL A 364 24.92 -36.91 1.28
CA VAL A 364 26.27 -36.39 0.97
C VAL A 364 26.94 -37.23 -0.13
N GLY A 365 27.97 -36.66 -0.76
CA GLY A 365 28.78 -37.36 -1.77
C GLY A 365 27.97 -37.85 -2.96
N GLU A 366 28.26 -39.05 -3.44
CA GLU A 366 27.66 -39.62 -4.66
C GLU A 366 26.14 -39.82 -4.56
N ALA A 367 25.60 -40.12 -3.37
CA ALA A 367 24.15 -40.24 -3.16
C ALA A 367 23.43 -38.91 -3.40
N LEU A 368 24.00 -37.81 -2.92
CA LEU A 368 23.48 -36.48 -3.18
C LEU A 368 23.56 -36.12 -4.67
N ASP A 369 24.67 -36.49 -5.35
CA ASP A 369 24.86 -36.17 -6.76
C ASP A 369 23.83 -36.89 -7.64
N LYS A 370 23.56 -38.19 -7.35
CA LYS A 370 22.52 -38.96 -8.05
C LYS A 370 21.12 -38.38 -7.81
N ALA A 371 20.79 -38.08 -6.55
CA ALA A 371 19.51 -37.48 -6.22
C ALA A 371 19.34 -36.09 -6.87
N PHE A 372 20.40 -35.28 -6.90
CA PHE A 372 20.38 -33.98 -7.55
C PHE A 372 20.18 -34.06 -9.07
N ALA A 373 20.81 -35.02 -9.75
CA ALA A 373 20.62 -35.26 -11.17
C ALA A 373 19.14 -35.56 -11.49
N ARG A 374 18.51 -36.47 -10.73
CA ARG A 374 17.08 -36.79 -10.85
C ARG A 374 16.18 -35.59 -10.55
N PHE A 375 16.52 -34.83 -9.52
CA PHE A 375 15.81 -33.57 -9.21
C PHE A 375 15.84 -32.61 -10.39
N LYS A 376 16.97 -32.46 -11.07
CA LYS A 376 17.08 -31.59 -12.25
C LYS A 376 16.20 -32.08 -13.40
N GLU A 377 16.16 -33.39 -13.67
CA GLU A 377 15.25 -33.96 -14.68
C GLU A 377 13.77 -33.73 -14.35
N LEU A 378 13.39 -33.86 -13.08
CA LEU A 378 12.03 -33.52 -12.61
C LEU A 378 11.72 -32.05 -12.79
N ALA A 379 12.64 -31.16 -12.36
CA ALA A 379 12.46 -29.72 -12.44
C ALA A 379 12.42 -29.18 -13.90
N ASP A 380 13.01 -29.88 -14.86
CA ASP A 380 12.89 -29.56 -16.29
C ASP A 380 11.48 -29.87 -16.85
N ARG A 381 10.76 -30.82 -16.23
CA ARG A 381 9.41 -31.24 -16.65
C ARG A 381 8.29 -30.62 -15.84
N LYS A 382 8.57 -30.09 -14.66
CA LYS A 382 7.56 -29.59 -13.72
C LYS A 382 7.86 -28.15 -13.33
N LYS A 383 6.91 -27.24 -13.60
CA LYS A 383 7.04 -25.80 -13.31
C LYS A 383 7.25 -25.48 -11.82
N THR A 384 6.62 -26.26 -10.92
CA THR A 384 6.71 -26.07 -9.47
C THR A 384 7.04 -27.41 -8.81
N VAL A 385 8.17 -27.48 -8.12
CA VAL A 385 8.59 -28.65 -7.36
C VAL A 385 8.25 -28.46 -5.90
N ASN A 386 7.49 -29.38 -5.33
CA ASN A 386 7.11 -29.36 -3.91
C ASN A 386 7.89 -30.40 -3.10
N ASN A 387 7.72 -30.42 -1.76
CA ASN A 387 8.44 -31.33 -0.89
C ASN A 387 8.14 -32.82 -1.19
N ALA A 388 6.90 -33.15 -1.58
CA ALA A 388 6.57 -34.52 -1.96
C ALA A 388 7.32 -34.98 -3.22
N ASP A 389 7.48 -34.07 -4.18
CA ASP A 389 8.26 -34.32 -5.40
C ASP A 389 9.73 -34.60 -5.05
N ILE A 390 10.30 -33.82 -4.12
CA ILE A 390 11.69 -33.99 -3.67
C ILE A 390 11.86 -35.35 -2.98
N LEU A 391 10.92 -35.75 -2.14
CA LEU A 391 10.96 -37.05 -1.47
C LEU A 391 10.80 -38.21 -2.47
N THR A 392 9.98 -38.05 -3.51
CA THR A 392 9.86 -39.05 -4.58
C THR A 392 11.18 -39.28 -5.32
N VAL A 393 11.97 -38.21 -5.55
CA VAL A 393 13.31 -38.32 -6.13
C VAL A 393 14.25 -39.22 -5.31
N LEU A 394 14.08 -39.30 -3.99
CA LEU A 394 14.87 -40.16 -3.12
C LEU A 394 14.45 -41.62 -3.18
N THR A 395 13.18 -41.91 -3.39
CA THR A 395 12.60 -43.26 -3.40
C THR A 395 12.67 -43.96 -4.76
N SER A 396 13.01 -43.23 -5.82
CA SER A 396 13.05 -43.74 -7.20
C SER A 396 14.21 -44.75 -7.50
N ASP A 397 14.90 -45.27 -6.49
CA ASP A 397 15.81 -46.42 -6.62
C ASP A 397 15.08 -47.80 -6.68
N VAL A 398 13.74 -47.79 -6.55
CA VAL A 398 12.95 -48.96 -6.88
C VAL A 398 12.92 -49.06 -8.40
N SER A 399 13.68 -50.01 -8.91
CA SER A 399 13.82 -50.28 -10.34
C SER A 399 12.47 -50.26 -11.07
N ASP A 400 12.41 -49.71 -12.29
CA ASP A 400 11.26 -49.77 -13.21
C ASP A 400 10.75 -51.21 -13.44
N ASP A 401 11.53 -52.22 -13.06
CA ASP A 401 11.20 -53.65 -13.12
C ASP A 401 10.15 -54.12 -12.11
N ALA A 402 9.70 -53.27 -11.17
CA ALA A 402 8.71 -53.63 -10.13
C ALA A 402 7.37 -52.96 -10.26
N ALA A 403 6.99 -52.42 -11.45
CA ALA A 403 5.65 -51.93 -11.67
C ALA A 403 4.66 -53.08 -11.79
N TYR A 404 4.00 -53.43 -10.68
CA TYR A 404 2.93 -54.43 -10.64
C TYR A 404 1.61 -53.97 -11.30
N PHE A 405 1.47 -52.67 -11.57
CA PHE A 405 0.30 -52.06 -12.19
C PHE A 405 0.70 -51.00 -13.19
N THR A 406 0.07 -51.00 -14.34
CA THR A 406 0.15 -49.92 -15.34
C THR A 406 -1.18 -49.22 -15.43
N LEU A 407 -1.16 -47.87 -15.52
CA LEU A 407 -2.37 -47.09 -15.76
C LEU A 407 -2.78 -47.24 -17.21
N ASP A 408 -3.88 -47.93 -17.48
CA ASP A 408 -4.42 -48.14 -18.82
C ASP A 408 -5.31 -46.96 -19.30
N GLY A 409 -5.91 -46.25 -18.37
CA GLY A 409 -6.68 -45.04 -18.67
C GLY A 409 -7.10 -44.29 -17.43
N LEU A 410 -7.16 -42.95 -17.54
CA LEU A 410 -7.68 -42.05 -16.54
C LEU A 410 -8.79 -41.17 -17.13
N GLN A 411 -9.98 -41.24 -16.55
CA GLN A 411 -11.06 -40.31 -16.90
C GLN A 411 -11.42 -39.48 -15.68
N VAL A 412 -11.36 -38.13 -15.85
CA VAL A 412 -11.75 -37.18 -14.81
C VAL A 412 -12.94 -36.37 -15.32
N ALA A 413 -14.04 -36.39 -14.59
CA ALA A 413 -15.22 -35.58 -14.86
C ALA A 413 -15.38 -34.54 -13.73
N CYS A 414 -15.46 -33.25 -14.06
CA CYS A 414 -15.71 -32.17 -13.13
C CYS A 414 -16.98 -31.42 -13.56
N GLY A 415 -17.89 -31.19 -12.64
CA GLY A 415 -19.11 -30.41 -12.88
C GLY A 415 -19.71 -29.83 -11.62
N SER A 416 -20.43 -28.73 -11.76
CA SER A 416 -21.15 -28.06 -10.67
C SER A 416 -22.51 -28.67 -10.34
N MET A 417 -22.95 -29.63 -11.14
CA MET A 417 -24.18 -30.41 -10.88
C MET A 417 -23.80 -31.82 -10.53
N GLY A 418 -24.46 -32.37 -9.49
CA GLY A 418 -24.21 -33.71 -8.97
C GLY A 418 -24.18 -34.77 -10.08
N MET A 419 -23.44 -35.83 -9.83
CA MET A 419 -23.22 -36.92 -10.76
C MET A 419 -24.52 -37.39 -11.43
N PRO A 420 -24.43 -37.81 -12.67
CA PRO A 420 -25.52 -38.54 -13.30
C PRO A 420 -25.81 -39.87 -12.59
#